data_f69987997323867fd2ca0f783f54f9c8
#
_entry.id   f69987997323867fd2ca0f783f54f9c8
#
_cell.length_a   1.000
_cell.length_b   1.000
_cell.length_c   1.000
_cell.angle_alpha   90.00
_cell.angle_beta   90.00
_cell.angle_gamma   90.00
#
_symmetry.space_group_name_H-M   'P 1'
#
loop_
_entity.id
_entity.type
_entity.pdbx_description
1 polymer ?
#
loop_
_entity_poly.entity_id
_entity_poly.type
_entity_poly.pdbx_seq_one_letter_code
_entity_poly.pdbx_strand_id
1 'polypeptide(L)'
;MKIKQRIKLFVVLGIEAIAITVMLLLIFFAGKQVYTVTFDLDGGVLLSGDLVQRVTQGHSATAPTTAKEGHYFLKWSGSYNRVTRDVTVYAIWEYETTAGIEYNMDENNNYCTISGAFKDLQGDVYIGGYRDGKKVLAIEDGAFEGCTGITSIHLLDGILTIGDNAFAGCTSLTSIDLPSTAIRIGDNAFYGCESLEEIVLPEQLQTLGDSVFEGCTALASVTTFDALTAIGENAFAGCTALKEITLPVGVKKVGFNAFNHTELTIYLCTYAEEGGAVIPENFAEGWSGGAKVEWKYLEEPLPETDEDSAEQEKK
;
A
#
# COMPACT_ATOMS: atom_id res chain seq x y z
N MET A 1 -29.47 55.50 58.54
CA MET A 1 -29.59 54.87 57.21
C MET A 1 -28.24 54.52 56.53
N LYS A 2 -27.14 55.18 56.85
CA LYS A 2 -25.82 54.96 56.21
C LYS A 2 -25.05 53.71 56.63
N ILE A 3 -25.23 53.16 57.84
CA ILE A 3 -24.49 52.01 58.33
C ILE A 3 -25.01 50.67 57.73
N LYS A 4 -26.33 50.50 57.61
CA LYS A 4 -26.91 49.27 57.02
C LYS A 4 -26.59 49.13 55.55
N GLN A 5 -26.38 50.19 54.81
CA GLN A 5 -25.94 50.14 53.39
C GLN A 5 -24.46 49.75 53.27
N ARG A 6 -23.61 50.23 54.17
CA ARG A 6 -22.18 49.85 54.20
C ARG A 6 -21.99 48.36 54.54
N ILE A 7 -22.75 47.87 55.51
CA ILE A 7 -22.71 46.45 55.89
C ILE A 7 -23.18 45.57 54.73
N LYS A 8 -24.25 45.94 54.02
CA LYS A 8 -24.69 45.21 52.83
C LYS A 8 -23.62 45.23 51.72
N LEU A 9 -22.95 46.35 51.50
CA LEU A 9 -21.89 46.43 50.50
C LEU A 9 -20.67 45.56 50.86
N PHE A 10 -20.26 45.56 52.15
CA PHE A 10 -19.16 44.68 52.60
C PHE A 10 -19.50 43.20 52.58
N VAL A 11 -20.74 42.82 52.81
CA VAL A 11 -21.19 41.44 52.71
C VAL A 11 -21.25 40.99 51.25
N VAL A 12 -21.72 41.84 50.33
CA VAL A 12 -21.74 41.53 48.89
C VAL A 12 -20.33 41.41 48.32
N LEU A 13 -19.44 42.38 48.66
CA LEU A 13 -18.02 42.30 48.24
C LEU A 13 -17.29 41.08 48.83
N GLY A 14 -17.64 40.71 50.08
CA GLY A 14 -17.11 39.50 50.70
C GLY A 14 -17.58 38.21 50.02
N ILE A 15 -18.85 38.15 49.61
CA ILE A 15 -19.41 36.98 48.88
C ILE A 15 -18.79 36.88 47.47
N GLU A 16 -18.62 37.99 46.76
CA GLU A 16 -17.95 37.99 45.45
C GLU A 16 -16.48 37.59 45.54
N ALA A 17 -15.74 38.06 46.55
CA ALA A 17 -14.36 37.64 46.79
C ALA A 17 -14.24 36.15 47.13
N ILE A 18 -15.18 35.62 47.93
CA ILE A 18 -15.23 34.18 48.21
C ILE A 18 -15.58 33.38 46.96
N ALA A 19 -16.55 33.85 46.15
CA ALA A 19 -16.92 33.20 44.91
C ALA A 19 -15.77 33.18 43.89
N ILE A 20 -15.03 34.28 43.76
CA ILE A 20 -13.82 34.35 42.92
C ILE A 20 -12.72 33.44 43.45
N THR A 21 -12.52 33.39 44.76
CA THR A 21 -11.51 32.50 45.36
C THR A 21 -11.87 31.04 45.20
N VAL A 22 -13.14 30.66 45.36
CA VAL A 22 -13.64 29.29 45.13
C VAL A 22 -13.55 28.93 43.65
N MET A 23 -13.87 29.85 42.75
CA MET A 23 -13.72 29.64 41.32
C MET A 23 -12.25 29.49 40.88
N LEU A 24 -11.34 30.29 41.45
CA LEU A 24 -9.90 30.15 41.23
C LEU A 24 -9.37 28.85 41.83
N LEU A 25 -9.85 28.43 43.00
CA LEU A 25 -9.56 27.13 43.59
C LEU A 25 -10.12 25.98 42.74
N LEU A 26 -11.35 26.10 42.24
CA LEU A 26 -11.93 25.08 41.32
C LEU A 26 -11.18 25.02 39.99
N ILE A 27 -10.68 26.13 39.48
CA ILE A 27 -9.80 26.15 38.28
C ILE A 27 -8.42 25.56 38.61
N PHE A 28 -7.90 25.82 39.80
CA PHE A 28 -6.61 25.28 40.25
C PHE A 28 -6.67 23.80 40.66
N PHE A 29 -7.83 23.32 41.17
CA PHE A 29 -8.12 21.93 41.50
C PHE A 29 -8.91 21.20 40.39
N ALA A 30 -9.25 21.86 39.27
CA ALA A 30 -9.61 21.17 38.04
C ALA A 30 -8.34 20.39 37.62
N GLY A 31 -8.18 19.22 38.22
CA GLY A 31 -6.98 18.41 38.09
C GLY A 31 -6.65 18.27 36.61
N LYS A 32 -5.43 18.63 36.24
CA LYS A 32 -4.96 18.43 34.88
C LYS A 32 -5.27 16.98 34.49
N GLN A 33 -6.13 16.79 33.52
CA GLN A 33 -6.49 15.44 33.07
C GLN A 33 -5.22 14.73 32.66
N VAL A 34 -5.11 13.46 33.04
CA VAL A 34 -3.97 12.61 32.73
C VAL A 34 -4.46 11.49 31.84
N TYR A 35 -3.81 11.32 30.73
CA TYR A 35 -4.12 10.30 29.74
C TYR A 35 -3.01 9.26 29.69
N THR A 36 -3.36 8.07 29.26
CA THR A 36 -2.42 6.97 29.06
C THR A 36 -1.99 6.92 27.60
N VAL A 37 -0.68 6.89 27.37
CA VAL A 37 -0.09 6.57 26.06
C VAL A 37 0.54 5.20 26.15
N THR A 38 0.08 4.28 25.30
CA THR A 38 0.62 2.91 25.20
C THR A 38 1.39 2.80 23.88
N PHE A 39 2.63 2.33 23.97
CA PHE A 39 3.48 1.99 22.84
C PHE A 39 3.46 0.49 22.65
N ASP A 40 2.84 0.02 21.57
CA ASP A 40 2.81 -1.39 21.17
C ASP A 40 3.97 -1.66 20.22
N LEU A 41 4.78 -2.64 20.52
CA LEU A 41 5.99 -2.96 19.78
C LEU A 41 5.73 -3.79 18.52
N ASP A 42 4.51 -4.25 18.30
CA ASP A 42 4.15 -5.07 17.14
C ASP A 42 5.18 -6.20 16.88
N GLY A 43 5.42 -7.00 17.90
CA GLY A 43 6.38 -8.11 17.87
C GLY A 43 7.86 -7.72 18.01
N GLY A 44 8.18 -6.44 18.16
CA GLY A 44 9.53 -5.99 18.52
C GLY A 44 9.87 -6.17 19.99
N VAL A 45 11.10 -5.85 20.36
CA VAL A 45 11.59 -5.86 21.74
C VAL A 45 11.92 -4.44 22.22
N LEU A 46 11.65 -4.17 23.50
CA LEU A 46 11.98 -2.88 24.11
C LEU A 46 13.48 -2.82 24.41
N LEU A 47 14.16 -1.79 23.94
CA LEU A 47 15.56 -1.51 24.24
C LEU A 47 15.69 -0.50 25.40
N SER A 48 14.86 0.55 25.40
CA SER A 48 14.86 1.55 26.48
C SER A 48 13.54 2.35 26.50
N GLY A 49 13.22 2.96 27.65
CA GLY A 49 12.01 3.75 27.85
C GLY A 49 10.85 2.94 28.40
N ASP A 50 9.69 3.57 28.53
CA ASP A 50 8.48 2.95 29.07
C ASP A 50 7.42 2.75 28.00
N LEU A 51 6.81 1.56 27.94
CA LEU A 51 5.73 1.24 26.98
C LEU A 51 4.39 1.87 27.36
N VAL A 52 4.18 2.15 28.64
CA VAL A 52 2.94 2.78 29.14
C VAL A 52 3.30 4.01 29.94
N GLN A 53 2.86 5.16 29.47
CA GLN A 53 3.18 6.45 30.09
C GLN A 53 1.91 7.23 30.42
N ARG A 54 1.90 7.83 31.62
CA ARG A 54 0.82 8.73 32.04
C ARG A 54 1.22 10.17 31.73
N VAL A 55 0.47 10.81 30.87
CA VAL A 55 0.80 12.14 30.31
C VAL A 55 -0.31 13.14 30.64
N THR A 56 0.07 14.28 31.19
CA THR A 56 -0.87 15.36 31.45
C THR A 56 -1.41 15.92 30.13
N GLN A 57 -2.69 16.29 30.09
CA GLN A 57 -3.35 16.88 28.93
C GLN A 57 -2.50 17.96 28.25
N GLY A 58 -2.34 17.86 26.94
CA GLY A 58 -1.58 18.80 26.12
C GLY A 58 -0.05 18.58 26.14
N HIS A 59 0.47 17.62 26.91
CA HIS A 59 1.88 17.25 26.89
C HIS A 59 2.12 16.03 25.98
N SER A 60 3.37 15.73 25.69
CA SER A 60 3.78 14.63 24.84
C SER A 60 4.36 13.49 25.65
N ALA A 61 4.15 12.24 25.21
CA ALA A 61 4.90 11.10 25.69
C ALA A 61 6.30 11.06 25.07
N THR A 62 7.20 10.31 25.71
CA THR A 62 8.56 10.07 25.18
C THR A 62 8.59 8.72 24.50
N ALA A 63 8.88 8.71 23.21
CA ALA A 63 8.95 7.46 22.45
C ALA A 63 10.04 6.52 23.00
N PRO A 64 9.74 5.25 23.29
CA PRO A 64 10.75 4.27 23.66
C PRO A 64 11.62 3.90 22.45
N THR A 65 12.81 3.36 22.73
CA THR A 65 13.66 2.73 21.70
C THR A 65 13.33 1.25 21.61
N THR A 66 13.28 0.73 20.40
CA THR A 66 12.84 -0.63 20.12
C THR A 66 13.66 -1.26 19.01
N ALA A 67 13.69 -2.60 18.94
CA ALA A 67 14.29 -3.36 17.84
C ALA A 67 13.40 -4.57 17.49
N LYS A 68 13.54 -5.07 16.27
CA LYS A 68 12.91 -6.30 15.80
C LYS A 68 13.91 -6.98 14.86
N GLU A 69 14.17 -8.28 15.07
CA GLU A 69 15.11 -9.03 14.25
C GLU A 69 14.73 -8.99 12.77
N GLY A 70 15.69 -8.74 11.88
CA GLY A 70 15.47 -8.61 10.44
C GLY A 70 14.66 -7.39 10.00
N HIS A 71 14.44 -6.45 10.91
CA HIS A 71 13.67 -5.25 10.61
C HIS A 71 14.34 -4.01 11.22
N TYR A 72 14.15 -2.85 10.60
CA TYR A 72 14.45 -1.58 11.25
C TYR A 72 13.17 -0.80 11.55
N PHE A 73 13.26 -0.05 12.63
CA PHE A 73 12.15 0.78 13.10
C PHE A 73 11.94 1.97 12.15
N LEU A 74 10.76 2.07 11.55
CA LEU A 74 10.42 3.17 10.66
C LEU A 74 9.84 4.36 11.44
N LYS A 75 8.77 4.13 12.20
CA LYS A 75 8.06 5.17 12.97
C LYS A 75 7.05 4.56 13.94
N TRP A 76 6.46 5.41 14.77
CA TRP A 76 5.24 5.06 15.53
C TRP A 76 3.99 5.46 14.73
N SER A 77 2.94 4.61 14.78
CA SER A 77 1.67 4.79 14.08
C SER A 77 0.87 5.92 14.65
N GLY A 78 0.66 6.99 14.41
CA GLY A 78 -0.18 8.01 15.08
C GLY A 78 0.60 8.97 15.96
N SER A 79 -0.12 9.84 16.64
CA SER A 79 0.46 10.92 17.40
C SER A 79 0.42 10.65 18.90
N TYR A 80 1.55 10.73 19.55
CA TYR A 80 1.73 10.74 21.00
C TYR A 80 2.14 12.13 21.51
N ASN A 81 2.02 13.15 20.67
CA ASN A 81 2.28 14.54 20.98
C ASN A 81 0.97 15.27 21.33
N ARG A 82 1.02 16.18 22.32
CA ARG A 82 -0.13 16.97 22.78
C ARG A 82 -1.37 16.13 23.06
N VAL A 83 -1.19 15.11 23.87
CA VAL A 83 -2.20 14.10 24.18
C VAL A 83 -3.44 14.72 24.82
N THR A 84 -4.63 14.38 24.31
CA THR A 84 -5.94 14.85 24.80
C THR A 84 -6.91 13.72 25.10
N ARG A 85 -6.49 12.48 24.93
CA ARG A 85 -7.21 11.23 25.20
C ARG A 85 -6.21 10.10 25.39
N ASP A 86 -6.67 8.97 25.89
CA ASP A 86 -5.88 7.73 25.89
C ASP A 86 -5.60 7.34 24.42
N VAL A 87 -4.38 6.91 24.14
CA VAL A 87 -3.92 6.53 22.81
C VAL A 87 -2.99 5.33 22.85
N THR A 88 -3.17 4.41 21.92
CA THR A 88 -2.20 3.37 21.61
C THR A 88 -1.56 3.69 20.27
N VAL A 89 -0.25 3.64 20.21
CA VAL A 89 0.54 3.79 18.99
C VAL A 89 1.36 2.51 18.79
N TYR A 90 1.42 2.05 17.54
CA TYR A 90 2.09 0.80 17.17
C TYR A 90 3.43 1.12 16.51
N ALA A 91 4.44 0.29 16.78
CA ALA A 91 5.69 0.33 16.04
C ALA A 91 5.42 -0.11 14.59
N ILE A 92 5.91 0.66 13.63
CA ILE A 92 5.90 0.29 12.21
C ILE A 92 7.32 -0.12 11.86
N TRP A 93 7.45 -1.34 11.37
CA TRP A 93 8.70 -1.98 11.04
C TRP A 93 8.84 -2.10 9.52
N GLU A 94 10.07 -2.05 9.07
CA GLU A 94 10.45 -2.27 7.69
C GLU A 94 11.51 -3.38 7.65
N TYR A 95 11.44 -4.28 6.66
CA TYR A 95 12.45 -5.33 6.51
C TYR A 95 13.81 -4.74 6.17
N GLU A 96 14.87 -5.30 6.73
CA GLU A 96 16.22 -5.03 6.25
C GLU A 96 16.34 -5.52 4.81
N THR A 97 16.85 -4.65 3.93
CA THR A 97 17.08 -5.04 2.54
C THR A 97 18.14 -6.13 2.45
N THR A 98 17.86 -7.16 1.69
CA THR A 98 18.80 -8.25 1.42
C THR A 98 20.12 -7.70 0.86
N ALA A 99 21.25 -8.22 1.36
CA ALA A 99 22.56 -7.84 0.85
C ALA A 99 22.72 -8.26 -0.62
N GLY A 100 23.52 -7.51 -1.38
CA GLY A 100 23.75 -7.79 -2.81
C GLY A 100 22.77 -7.08 -3.77
N ILE A 101 21.93 -6.19 -3.25
CA ILE A 101 21.12 -5.28 -4.05
C ILE A 101 21.93 -4.02 -4.36
N GLU A 102 22.00 -3.64 -5.61
CA GLU A 102 22.68 -2.46 -6.11
C GLU A 102 21.72 -1.31 -6.32
N TYR A 103 22.14 -0.09 -5.97
CA TYR A 103 21.31 1.10 -6.04
C TYR A 103 21.98 2.18 -6.87
N ASN A 104 21.18 2.85 -7.70
CA ASN A 104 21.57 4.09 -8.35
C ASN A 104 21.13 5.26 -7.44
N MET A 105 22.13 5.94 -6.86
CA MET A 105 21.96 7.02 -5.88
C MET A 105 22.21 8.36 -6.55
N ASP A 106 21.15 9.07 -6.93
CA ASP A 106 21.32 10.46 -7.39
C ASP A 106 21.50 11.41 -6.20
N GLU A 107 22.65 12.08 -6.15
CA GLU A 107 23.00 13.01 -5.06
C GLU A 107 22.04 14.22 -5.00
N ASN A 108 21.45 14.60 -6.13
CA ASN A 108 20.56 15.77 -6.24
C ASN A 108 19.09 15.44 -5.92
N ASN A 109 18.73 14.15 -5.83
CA ASN A 109 17.38 13.69 -5.60
C ASN A 109 17.22 13.08 -4.19
N ASN A 110 16.00 13.16 -3.65
CA ASN A 110 15.62 12.54 -2.39
C ASN A 110 15.14 11.08 -2.58
N TYR A 111 15.47 10.46 -3.71
CA TYR A 111 15.12 9.09 -4.03
C TYR A 111 16.31 8.34 -4.65
N CYS A 112 16.19 7.04 -4.70
CA CYS A 112 17.08 6.14 -5.41
C CYS A 112 16.28 5.09 -6.17
N THR A 113 16.98 4.35 -7.04
CA THR A 113 16.41 3.25 -7.81
C THR A 113 17.26 2.00 -7.59
N ILE A 114 16.67 0.82 -7.79
CA ILE A 114 17.41 -0.44 -7.77
C ILE A 114 17.95 -0.64 -9.17
N SER A 115 19.27 -0.62 -9.30
CA SER A 115 19.95 -0.74 -10.59
C SER A 115 20.43 -2.16 -10.89
N GLY A 116 20.47 -3.04 -9.89
CA GLY A 116 20.92 -4.41 -10.09
C GLY A 116 20.86 -5.26 -8.83
N ALA A 117 21.16 -6.55 -9.04
CA ALA A 117 21.32 -7.51 -7.98
C ALA A 117 22.41 -8.52 -8.34
N PHE A 118 23.10 -9.06 -7.34
CA PHE A 118 24.09 -10.09 -7.56
C PHE A 118 23.43 -11.35 -8.10
N LYS A 119 23.99 -11.94 -9.16
CA LYS A 119 23.41 -13.09 -9.86
C LYS A 119 23.42 -14.38 -9.03
N ASP A 120 24.16 -14.42 -7.94
CA ASP A 120 24.24 -15.53 -6.99
C ASP A 120 23.29 -15.36 -5.79
N LEU A 121 22.43 -14.32 -5.78
CA LEU A 121 21.37 -14.20 -4.79
C LEU A 121 20.45 -15.42 -4.82
N GLN A 122 20.11 -15.92 -3.63
CA GLN A 122 19.29 -17.13 -3.46
C GLN A 122 18.26 -16.92 -2.35
N GLY A 123 17.14 -17.65 -2.46
CA GLY A 123 16.09 -17.66 -1.46
C GLY A 123 15.25 -16.40 -1.47
N ASP A 124 14.83 -15.98 -0.28
CA ASP A 124 13.92 -14.86 -0.09
C ASP A 124 14.67 -13.51 -0.13
N VAL A 125 14.19 -12.59 -0.94
CA VAL A 125 14.76 -11.26 -1.12
C VAL A 125 13.80 -10.21 -0.58
N TYR A 126 14.28 -9.39 0.34
CA TYR A 126 13.53 -8.28 0.95
C TYR A 126 14.10 -6.96 0.46
N ILE A 127 13.25 -6.07 -0.02
CA ILE A 127 13.62 -4.76 -0.52
C ILE A 127 12.85 -3.69 0.25
N GLY A 128 13.58 -2.96 1.09
CA GLY A 128 13.05 -1.87 1.88
C GLY A 128 12.65 -0.65 1.04
N GLY A 129 11.70 0.14 1.52
CA GLY A 129 11.24 1.36 0.86
C GLY A 129 12.25 2.53 0.93
N TYR A 130 13.37 2.36 1.66
CA TYR A 130 14.41 3.40 1.83
C TYR A 130 15.83 2.81 1.75
N ARG A 131 16.73 3.57 1.16
CA ARG A 131 18.18 3.33 1.18
C ARG A 131 18.92 4.61 1.52
N ASP A 132 19.74 4.60 2.59
CA ASP A 132 20.50 5.76 3.05
C ASP A 132 19.67 7.05 3.20
N GLY A 133 18.43 6.89 3.72
CA GLY A 133 17.48 7.97 3.93
C GLY A 133 16.73 8.45 2.68
N LYS A 134 17.00 7.87 1.50
CA LYS A 134 16.31 8.16 0.24
C LYS A 134 15.25 7.09 -0.03
N LYS A 135 14.10 7.50 -0.58
CA LYS A 135 13.05 6.57 -0.97
C LYS A 135 13.49 5.74 -2.17
N VAL A 136 13.19 4.44 -2.15
CA VAL A 136 13.31 3.57 -3.32
C VAL A 136 12.05 3.73 -4.17
N LEU A 137 12.17 4.28 -5.37
CA LEU A 137 11.02 4.59 -6.23
C LEU A 137 10.86 3.69 -7.44
N ALA A 138 11.92 2.99 -7.86
CA ALA A 138 11.86 2.15 -9.05
C ALA A 138 12.82 0.97 -8.98
N ILE A 139 12.47 -0.08 -9.69
CA ILE A 139 13.38 -1.15 -10.14
C ILE A 139 13.71 -0.83 -11.59
N GLU A 140 14.98 -0.68 -11.90
CA GLU A 140 15.45 -0.34 -13.25
C GLU A 140 15.35 -1.55 -14.20
N ASP A 141 15.53 -1.29 -15.49
CA ASP A 141 15.49 -2.30 -16.53
C ASP A 141 16.56 -3.38 -16.27
N GLY A 142 16.17 -4.65 -16.32
CA GLY A 142 17.04 -5.80 -16.12
C GLY A 142 17.67 -5.96 -14.74
N ALA A 143 17.23 -5.21 -13.71
CA ALA A 143 17.88 -5.17 -12.40
C ALA A 143 18.09 -6.56 -11.77
N PHE A 144 17.13 -7.49 -11.91
CA PHE A 144 17.22 -8.86 -11.43
C PHE A 144 17.26 -9.90 -12.59
N GLU A 145 17.47 -9.46 -13.83
CA GLU A 145 17.48 -10.36 -14.98
C GLU A 145 18.43 -11.55 -14.75
N GLY A 146 17.91 -12.78 -14.91
CA GLY A 146 18.68 -14.02 -14.75
C GLY A 146 19.12 -14.33 -13.31
N CYS A 147 18.53 -13.73 -12.29
CA CYS A 147 18.74 -14.14 -10.90
C CYS A 147 17.98 -15.44 -10.60
N THR A 148 18.52 -16.56 -11.10
CA THR A 148 17.84 -17.86 -11.08
C THR A 148 17.74 -18.52 -9.70
N GLY A 149 18.43 -18.01 -8.68
CA GLY A 149 18.42 -18.56 -7.33
C GLY A 149 17.37 -17.95 -6.40
N ILE A 150 16.75 -16.84 -6.80
CA ILE A 150 15.74 -16.15 -5.98
C ILE A 150 14.44 -16.94 -6.02
N THR A 151 13.86 -17.21 -4.83
CA THR A 151 12.61 -17.96 -4.68
C THR A 151 11.42 -17.09 -4.37
N SER A 152 11.61 -16.01 -3.60
CA SER A 152 10.57 -15.02 -3.35
C SER A 152 11.14 -13.60 -3.30
N ILE A 153 10.30 -12.61 -3.62
CA ILE A 153 10.67 -11.19 -3.54
C ILE A 153 9.57 -10.43 -2.80
N HIS A 154 9.98 -9.67 -1.78
CA HIS A 154 9.10 -8.82 -0.98
C HIS A 154 9.45 -7.36 -1.23
N LEU A 155 8.57 -6.65 -1.96
CA LEU A 155 8.71 -5.23 -2.28
C LEU A 155 7.81 -4.42 -1.36
N LEU A 156 8.38 -3.44 -0.66
CA LEU A 156 7.58 -2.53 0.15
C LEU A 156 6.97 -1.40 -0.67
N ASP A 157 5.86 -0.85 -0.18
CA ASP A 157 5.20 0.30 -0.79
C ASP A 157 6.14 1.50 -0.93
N GLY A 158 5.97 2.21 -2.05
CA GLY A 158 6.82 3.34 -2.44
C GLY A 158 7.42 3.17 -3.83
N ILE A 159 7.65 1.93 -4.28
CA ILE A 159 8.10 1.66 -5.64
C ILE A 159 6.92 1.92 -6.59
N LEU A 160 7.17 2.79 -7.58
CA LEU A 160 6.17 3.23 -8.56
C LEU A 160 6.31 2.49 -9.89
N THR A 161 7.52 2.07 -10.23
CA THR A 161 7.80 1.44 -11.53
C THR A 161 8.69 0.21 -11.41
N ILE A 162 8.35 -0.81 -12.17
CA ILE A 162 9.17 -2.00 -12.44
C ILE A 162 9.57 -1.89 -13.91
N GLY A 163 10.86 -1.88 -14.18
CA GLY A 163 11.45 -1.67 -15.50
C GLY A 163 11.28 -2.85 -16.45
N ASP A 164 11.72 -2.66 -17.69
CA ASP A 164 11.69 -3.69 -18.71
C ASP A 164 12.69 -4.81 -18.36
N ASN A 165 12.32 -6.08 -18.54
CA ASN A 165 13.14 -7.25 -18.18
C ASN A 165 13.56 -7.33 -16.70
N ALA A 166 12.93 -6.55 -15.80
CA ALA A 166 13.43 -6.40 -14.43
C ALA A 166 13.67 -7.72 -13.69
N PHE A 167 12.83 -8.73 -13.90
CA PHE A 167 12.93 -10.08 -13.34
C PHE A 167 12.99 -11.18 -14.42
N ALA A 168 13.31 -10.83 -15.67
CA ALA A 168 13.33 -11.80 -16.75
C ALA A 168 14.28 -12.96 -16.45
N GLY A 169 13.81 -14.19 -16.63
CA GLY A 169 14.61 -15.40 -16.39
C GLY A 169 14.90 -15.70 -14.92
N CYS A 170 14.15 -15.13 -13.97
CA CYS A 170 14.18 -15.56 -12.56
C CYS A 170 13.44 -16.91 -12.43
N THR A 171 14.04 -17.99 -12.94
CA THR A 171 13.36 -19.28 -13.15
C THR A 171 12.92 -19.99 -11.87
N SER A 172 13.52 -19.68 -10.70
CA SER A 172 13.11 -20.24 -9.40
C SER A 172 12.14 -19.37 -8.62
N LEU A 173 11.79 -18.18 -9.14
CA LEU A 173 10.87 -17.25 -8.47
C LEU A 173 9.46 -17.85 -8.41
N THR A 174 9.00 -18.20 -7.21
CA THR A 174 7.67 -18.77 -6.97
C THR A 174 6.62 -17.72 -6.61
N SER A 175 7.04 -16.64 -5.95
CA SER A 175 6.16 -15.57 -5.52
C SER A 175 6.84 -14.20 -5.49
N ILE A 176 6.07 -13.16 -5.71
CA ILE A 176 6.49 -11.76 -5.55
C ILE A 176 5.34 -10.94 -4.98
N ASP A 177 5.63 -10.19 -3.91
CA ASP A 177 4.71 -9.20 -3.38
C ASP A 177 4.93 -7.88 -4.12
N LEU A 178 4.04 -7.55 -5.06
CA LEU A 178 4.09 -6.28 -5.78
C LEU A 178 3.57 -5.14 -4.90
N PRO A 179 4.25 -3.98 -4.85
CA PRO A 179 3.80 -2.85 -4.05
C PRO A 179 2.49 -2.27 -4.60
N SER A 180 1.55 -1.95 -3.71
CA SER A 180 0.25 -1.36 -4.08
C SER A 180 0.40 -0.01 -4.81
N THR A 181 1.56 0.64 -4.64
CA THR A 181 1.91 1.92 -5.25
C THR A 181 2.38 1.81 -6.71
N ALA A 182 2.66 0.61 -7.21
CA ALA A 182 3.19 0.45 -8.57
C ALA A 182 2.12 0.80 -9.63
N ILE A 183 2.51 1.65 -10.56
CA ILE A 183 1.65 2.13 -11.66
C ILE A 183 2.11 1.64 -13.04
N ARG A 184 3.33 1.10 -13.12
CA ARG A 184 3.91 0.57 -14.36
C ARG A 184 4.69 -0.72 -14.09
N ILE A 185 4.45 -1.72 -14.93
CA ILE A 185 5.28 -2.92 -15.10
C ILE A 185 5.68 -2.94 -16.57
N GLY A 186 6.99 -2.96 -16.83
CA GLY A 186 7.58 -2.84 -18.17
C GLY A 186 7.48 -4.11 -19.01
N ASP A 187 7.99 -4.04 -20.24
CA ASP A 187 8.00 -5.17 -21.17
C ASP A 187 8.92 -6.29 -20.65
N ASN A 188 8.51 -7.54 -20.82
CA ASN A 188 9.23 -8.74 -20.39
C ASN A 188 9.57 -8.76 -18.88
N ALA A 189 8.92 -7.96 -18.04
CA ALA A 189 9.34 -7.78 -16.63
C ALA A 189 9.46 -9.11 -15.86
N PHE A 190 8.63 -10.12 -16.18
CA PHE A 190 8.66 -11.47 -15.62
C PHE A 190 8.80 -12.56 -16.70
N TYR A 191 9.36 -12.21 -17.85
CA TYR A 191 9.57 -13.18 -18.93
C TYR A 191 10.33 -14.40 -18.45
N GLY A 192 9.79 -15.60 -18.67
CA GLY A 192 10.46 -16.84 -18.30
C GLY A 192 10.62 -17.08 -16.79
N CYS A 193 9.81 -16.46 -15.95
CA CYS A 193 9.69 -16.82 -14.54
C CYS A 193 8.91 -18.14 -14.42
N GLU A 194 9.55 -19.24 -14.79
CA GLU A 194 8.91 -20.55 -15.00
C GLU A 194 8.22 -21.12 -13.75
N SER A 195 8.69 -20.74 -12.55
CA SER A 195 8.17 -21.22 -11.27
C SER A 195 7.15 -20.29 -10.63
N LEU A 196 6.86 -19.10 -11.19
CA LEU A 196 5.92 -18.15 -10.63
C LEU A 196 4.50 -18.75 -10.63
N GLU A 197 3.92 -18.95 -9.43
CA GLU A 197 2.64 -19.66 -9.27
C GLU A 197 1.44 -18.74 -9.31
N GLU A 198 1.56 -17.54 -8.71
CA GLU A 198 0.49 -16.57 -8.64
C GLU A 198 1.02 -15.14 -8.71
N ILE A 199 0.17 -14.22 -9.15
CA ILE A 199 0.46 -12.80 -9.17
C ILE A 199 -0.80 -11.98 -8.84
N VAL A 200 -0.65 -11.04 -7.90
CA VAL A 200 -1.65 -10.01 -7.61
C VAL A 200 -1.14 -8.71 -8.21
N LEU A 201 -1.81 -8.20 -9.24
CA LEU A 201 -1.41 -6.95 -9.88
C LEU A 201 -1.74 -5.76 -8.96
N PRO A 202 -0.95 -4.67 -8.99
CA PRO A 202 -1.26 -3.47 -8.22
C PRO A 202 -2.61 -2.86 -8.62
N GLU A 203 -3.38 -2.38 -7.66
CA GLU A 203 -4.72 -1.80 -7.90
C GLU A 203 -4.71 -0.59 -8.84
N GLN A 204 -3.61 0.17 -8.86
CA GLN A 204 -3.44 1.37 -9.70
C GLN A 204 -2.81 1.08 -11.07
N LEU A 205 -2.47 -0.19 -11.36
CA LEU A 205 -1.81 -0.55 -12.61
C LEU A 205 -2.75 -0.38 -13.79
N GLN A 206 -2.36 0.48 -14.74
CA GLN A 206 -3.17 0.80 -15.92
C GLN A 206 -2.83 -0.07 -17.14
N THR A 207 -1.58 -0.48 -17.26
CA THR A 207 -1.10 -1.22 -18.44
C THR A 207 -0.13 -2.32 -18.06
N LEU A 208 -0.29 -3.47 -18.71
CA LEU A 208 0.73 -4.51 -18.77
C LEU A 208 1.51 -4.37 -20.09
N GLY A 209 2.83 -4.39 -20.01
CA GLY A 209 3.72 -4.34 -21.17
C GLY A 209 3.66 -5.61 -22.03
N ASP A 210 4.43 -5.62 -23.11
CA ASP A 210 4.54 -6.76 -24.00
C ASP A 210 5.31 -7.91 -23.29
N SER A 211 4.88 -9.14 -23.49
CA SER A 211 5.53 -10.38 -22.98
C SER A 211 5.79 -10.40 -21.47
N VAL A 212 5.04 -9.63 -20.66
CA VAL A 212 5.30 -9.46 -19.21
C VAL A 212 5.41 -10.79 -18.49
N PHE A 213 4.52 -11.73 -18.74
CA PHE A 213 4.50 -13.07 -18.14
C PHE A 213 4.68 -14.18 -19.18
N GLU A 214 5.24 -13.88 -20.35
CA GLU A 214 5.48 -14.90 -21.37
C GLU A 214 6.40 -15.99 -20.82
N GLY A 215 5.98 -17.24 -20.94
CA GLY A 215 6.74 -18.40 -20.46
C GLY A 215 6.67 -18.64 -18.94
N CYS A 216 5.79 -17.96 -18.20
CA CYS A 216 5.51 -18.26 -16.79
C CYS A 216 4.68 -19.56 -16.71
N THR A 217 5.32 -20.71 -16.92
CA THR A 217 4.61 -21.98 -17.13
C THR A 217 3.85 -22.49 -15.91
N ALA A 218 4.27 -22.12 -14.70
CA ALA A 218 3.61 -22.48 -13.43
C ALA A 218 2.51 -21.48 -13.03
N LEU A 219 2.35 -20.33 -13.72
CA LEU A 219 1.41 -19.27 -13.33
C LEU A 219 -0.03 -19.77 -13.45
N ALA A 220 -0.64 -20.06 -12.31
CA ALA A 220 -1.98 -20.63 -12.22
C ALA A 220 -3.04 -19.57 -11.84
N SER A 221 -2.66 -18.46 -11.23
CA SER A 221 -3.58 -17.43 -10.75
C SER A 221 -3.06 -16.01 -11.05
N VAL A 222 -3.95 -15.18 -11.60
CA VAL A 222 -3.69 -13.76 -11.86
C VAL A 222 -4.87 -12.95 -11.33
N THR A 223 -4.61 -12.10 -10.33
CA THR A 223 -5.62 -11.15 -9.84
C THR A 223 -5.47 -9.81 -10.52
N THR A 224 -6.54 -9.34 -11.17
CA THR A 224 -6.62 -8.05 -11.88
C THR A 224 -7.54 -7.08 -11.16
N PHE A 225 -7.39 -5.78 -11.41
CA PHE A 225 -8.21 -4.71 -10.84
C PHE A 225 -8.73 -3.75 -11.91
N ASP A 226 -9.72 -2.95 -11.56
CA ASP A 226 -10.49 -2.11 -12.51
C ASP A 226 -9.69 -0.99 -13.19
N ALA A 227 -8.54 -0.60 -12.64
CA ALA A 227 -7.66 0.38 -13.27
C ALA A 227 -6.99 -0.14 -14.56
N LEU A 228 -6.94 -1.47 -14.77
CA LEU A 228 -6.28 -2.07 -15.92
C LEU A 228 -7.06 -1.75 -17.21
N THR A 229 -6.40 -1.09 -18.17
CA THR A 229 -7.00 -0.64 -19.43
C THR A 229 -6.38 -1.28 -20.66
N ALA A 230 -5.13 -1.76 -20.56
CA ALA A 230 -4.43 -2.36 -21.70
C ALA A 230 -3.53 -3.53 -21.27
N ILE A 231 -3.47 -4.53 -22.14
CA ILE A 231 -2.61 -5.70 -22.03
C ILE A 231 -1.80 -5.79 -23.32
N GLY A 232 -0.48 -5.93 -23.21
CA GLY A 232 0.46 -5.98 -24.34
C GLY A 232 0.41 -7.27 -25.14
N GLU A 233 1.23 -7.33 -26.18
CA GLU A 233 1.40 -8.51 -27.01
C GLU A 233 2.06 -9.64 -26.22
N ASN A 234 1.63 -10.87 -26.42
CA ASN A 234 2.16 -12.08 -25.77
C ASN A 234 2.17 -12.02 -24.22
N ALA A 235 1.45 -11.10 -23.58
CA ALA A 235 1.59 -10.81 -22.15
C ALA A 235 1.47 -12.05 -21.26
N PHE A 236 0.67 -13.05 -21.61
CA PHE A 236 0.48 -14.34 -20.94
C PHE A 236 0.73 -15.53 -21.86
N ALA A 237 1.48 -15.34 -22.96
CA ALA A 237 1.78 -16.44 -23.88
C ALA A 237 2.59 -17.52 -23.16
N GLY A 238 2.19 -18.78 -23.29
CA GLY A 238 2.88 -19.92 -22.66
C GLY A 238 2.63 -20.10 -21.16
N CYS A 239 1.70 -19.34 -20.54
CA CYS A 239 1.26 -19.57 -19.15
C CYS A 239 0.41 -20.84 -19.05
N THR A 240 1.00 -22.02 -19.19
CA THR A 240 0.26 -23.29 -19.39
C THR A 240 -0.53 -23.76 -18.16
N ALA A 241 -0.17 -23.31 -16.98
CA ALA A 241 -0.92 -23.59 -15.75
C ALA A 241 -2.17 -22.72 -15.58
N LEU A 242 -2.27 -21.57 -16.27
CA LEU A 242 -3.38 -20.63 -16.16
C LEU A 242 -4.63 -21.20 -16.85
N LYS A 243 -5.66 -21.53 -16.08
CA LYS A 243 -6.90 -22.12 -16.60
C LYS A 243 -8.02 -21.12 -16.79
N GLU A 244 -7.97 -20.03 -16.04
CA GLU A 244 -8.94 -18.95 -16.15
C GLU A 244 -8.31 -17.60 -15.81
N ILE A 245 -8.81 -16.55 -16.41
CA ILE A 245 -8.49 -15.16 -16.05
C ILE A 245 -9.73 -14.30 -16.22
N THR A 246 -9.93 -13.36 -15.30
CA THR A 246 -11.01 -12.37 -15.39
C THR A 246 -10.42 -11.03 -15.79
N LEU A 247 -10.91 -10.44 -16.87
CA LEU A 247 -10.52 -9.11 -17.31
C LEU A 247 -11.60 -8.10 -16.87
N PRO A 248 -11.20 -7.03 -16.15
CA PRO A 248 -12.14 -6.01 -15.69
C PRO A 248 -12.73 -5.20 -16.84
N VAL A 249 -13.85 -4.53 -16.57
CA VAL A 249 -14.56 -3.69 -17.56
C VAL A 249 -13.67 -2.59 -18.16
N GLY A 250 -12.66 -2.15 -17.39
CA GLY A 250 -11.68 -1.13 -17.81
C GLY A 250 -10.84 -1.52 -19.02
N VAL A 251 -10.63 -2.83 -19.30
CA VAL A 251 -9.75 -3.29 -20.37
C VAL A 251 -10.35 -2.96 -21.73
N LYS A 252 -9.64 -2.11 -22.48
CA LYS A 252 -10.06 -1.62 -23.80
C LYS A 252 -9.11 -2.03 -24.94
N LYS A 253 -7.90 -2.48 -24.60
CA LYS A 253 -6.88 -2.90 -25.55
C LYS A 253 -6.23 -4.19 -25.11
N VAL A 254 -6.15 -5.18 -25.99
CA VAL A 254 -5.40 -6.43 -25.79
C VAL A 254 -4.57 -6.70 -27.03
N GLY A 255 -3.28 -6.93 -26.84
CA GLY A 255 -2.31 -7.16 -27.89
C GLY A 255 -2.46 -8.52 -28.57
N PHE A 256 -1.77 -8.70 -29.68
CA PHE A 256 -1.74 -9.97 -30.42
C PHE A 256 -1.17 -11.09 -29.53
N ASN A 257 -1.75 -12.29 -29.61
CA ASN A 257 -1.33 -13.47 -28.83
C ASN A 257 -1.24 -13.26 -27.30
N ALA A 258 -1.86 -12.22 -26.74
CA ALA A 258 -1.76 -11.92 -25.32
C ALA A 258 -2.05 -13.15 -24.42
N PHE A 259 -2.93 -14.03 -24.91
CA PHE A 259 -3.34 -15.26 -24.21
C PHE A 259 -3.14 -16.52 -25.08
N ASN A 260 -1.99 -16.66 -25.70
CA ASN A 260 -1.71 -17.81 -26.57
C ASN A 260 -1.67 -19.12 -25.77
N HIS A 261 -2.86 -19.62 -25.42
CA HIS A 261 -3.07 -20.83 -24.63
C HIS A 261 -4.45 -21.44 -24.93
N THR A 262 -4.49 -22.69 -25.36
CA THR A 262 -5.72 -23.36 -25.83
C THR A 262 -6.66 -23.85 -24.72
N GLU A 263 -6.18 -24.02 -23.48
CA GLU A 263 -6.98 -24.51 -22.34
C GLU A 263 -7.45 -23.40 -21.41
N LEU A 264 -7.25 -22.13 -21.77
CA LEU A 264 -7.61 -20.97 -20.97
C LEU A 264 -9.07 -20.58 -21.22
N THR A 265 -9.78 -20.21 -20.16
CA THR A 265 -11.06 -19.49 -20.23
C THR A 265 -10.85 -18.04 -19.81
N ILE A 266 -11.19 -17.10 -20.67
CA ILE A 266 -11.10 -15.65 -20.41
C ILE A 266 -12.51 -15.14 -20.11
N TYR A 267 -12.69 -14.59 -18.92
CA TYR A 267 -13.95 -13.94 -18.53
C TYR A 267 -13.80 -12.43 -18.75
N LEU A 268 -14.60 -11.88 -19.68
CA LEU A 268 -14.70 -10.44 -19.92
C LEU A 268 -15.82 -9.87 -19.06
N CYS A 269 -15.48 -8.97 -18.13
CA CYS A 269 -16.49 -8.27 -17.33
C CYS A 269 -17.19 -7.18 -18.14
N THR A 270 -18.51 -7.05 -17.95
CA THR A 270 -19.32 -6.00 -18.59
C THR A 270 -20.51 -5.64 -17.71
N TYR A 271 -20.99 -4.40 -17.86
CA TYR A 271 -22.28 -3.95 -17.31
C TYR A 271 -23.43 -4.05 -18.33
N ALA A 272 -23.13 -4.46 -19.57
CA ALA A 272 -24.17 -4.64 -20.58
C ALA A 272 -25.18 -5.74 -20.16
N GLU A 273 -26.43 -5.62 -20.62
CA GLU A 273 -27.40 -6.71 -20.49
C GLU A 273 -26.96 -7.95 -21.28
N GLU A 274 -27.43 -9.13 -20.89
CA GLU A 274 -27.10 -10.38 -21.56
C GLU A 274 -27.44 -10.31 -23.07
N GLY A 275 -26.44 -10.61 -23.89
CA GLY A 275 -26.52 -10.49 -25.35
C GLY A 275 -26.18 -9.12 -25.94
N GLY A 276 -25.96 -8.09 -25.10
CA GLY A 276 -25.52 -6.74 -25.55
C GLY A 276 -24.01 -6.52 -25.51
N ALA A 277 -23.26 -7.45 -24.90
CA ALA A 277 -21.80 -7.32 -24.76
C ALA A 277 -21.09 -7.58 -26.10
N VAL A 278 -20.11 -6.73 -26.41
CA VAL A 278 -19.27 -6.86 -27.62
C VAL A 278 -17.79 -6.72 -27.24
N ILE A 279 -16.92 -7.49 -27.89
CA ILE A 279 -15.48 -7.38 -27.70
C ILE A 279 -15.05 -5.98 -28.18
N PRO A 280 -14.23 -5.23 -27.39
CA PRO A 280 -13.75 -3.92 -27.78
C PRO A 280 -13.00 -3.95 -29.13
N GLU A 281 -13.25 -2.97 -29.98
CA GLU A 281 -12.66 -2.88 -31.33
C GLU A 281 -11.12 -2.81 -31.32
N ASN A 282 -10.51 -2.38 -30.22
CA ASN A 282 -9.06 -2.27 -30.07
C ASN A 282 -8.39 -3.56 -29.56
N PHE A 283 -9.12 -4.67 -29.48
CA PHE A 283 -8.49 -5.97 -29.24
C PHE A 283 -7.88 -6.43 -30.55
N ALA A 284 -6.58 -6.76 -30.54
CA ALA A 284 -5.87 -7.19 -31.73
C ALA A 284 -6.46 -8.49 -32.30
N GLU A 285 -6.38 -8.68 -33.61
CA GLU A 285 -6.72 -9.97 -34.21
C GLU A 285 -5.85 -11.07 -33.57
N GLY A 286 -6.48 -12.19 -33.16
CA GLY A 286 -5.78 -13.29 -32.50
C GLY A 286 -5.37 -13.05 -31.05
N TRP A 287 -5.86 -11.99 -30.41
CA TRP A 287 -5.54 -11.63 -29.03
C TRP A 287 -5.73 -12.79 -28.01
N SER A 288 -6.78 -13.58 -28.17
CA SER A 288 -7.08 -14.69 -27.27
C SER A 288 -6.21 -15.94 -27.50
N GLY A 289 -5.45 -15.99 -28.61
CA GLY A 289 -4.62 -17.14 -28.94
C GLY A 289 -5.35 -18.49 -29.02
N GLY A 290 -6.67 -18.47 -29.23
CA GLY A 290 -7.53 -19.66 -29.25
C GLY A 290 -8.16 -20.02 -27.89
N ALA A 291 -7.96 -19.24 -26.86
CA ALA A 291 -8.62 -19.40 -25.57
C ALA A 291 -10.15 -19.25 -25.68
N LYS A 292 -10.91 -19.93 -24.81
CA LYS A 292 -12.34 -19.75 -24.71
C LYS A 292 -12.64 -18.38 -24.10
N VAL A 293 -13.57 -17.63 -24.69
CA VAL A 293 -13.98 -16.31 -24.19
C VAL A 293 -15.42 -16.40 -23.68
N GLU A 294 -15.66 -15.97 -22.45
CA GLU A 294 -16.96 -15.89 -21.81
C GLU A 294 -17.22 -14.49 -21.25
N TRP A 295 -18.50 -14.10 -21.14
CA TRP A 295 -18.89 -12.85 -20.52
C TRP A 295 -19.29 -13.04 -19.08
N LYS A 296 -18.81 -12.14 -18.21
CA LYS A 296 -19.21 -12.01 -16.81
C LYS A 296 -19.99 -10.71 -16.65
N TYR A 297 -21.31 -10.83 -16.55
CA TYR A 297 -22.19 -9.68 -16.37
C TYR A 297 -22.14 -9.21 -14.92
N LEU A 298 -21.92 -7.93 -14.72
CA LEU A 298 -21.85 -7.27 -13.42
C LEU A 298 -23.13 -6.44 -13.22
N GLU A 299 -23.61 -6.37 -11.98
CA GLU A 299 -24.62 -5.37 -11.62
C GLU A 299 -24.01 -3.97 -11.74
N GLU A 300 -24.73 -3.02 -12.35
CA GLU A 300 -24.29 -1.63 -12.36
C GLU A 300 -24.11 -1.16 -10.91
N PRO A 301 -22.99 -0.50 -10.57
CA PRO A 301 -22.87 0.12 -9.27
C PRO A 301 -24.03 1.10 -9.09
N LEU A 302 -24.78 0.95 -8.00
CA LEU A 302 -25.84 1.90 -7.67
C LEU A 302 -25.24 3.30 -7.72
N PRO A 303 -25.90 4.29 -8.39
CA PRO A 303 -25.41 5.67 -8.39
C PRO A 303 -25.22 6.07 -6.92
N GLU A 304 -24.04 6.64 -6.62
CA GLU A 304 -23.80 7.23 -5.29
C GLU A 304 -24.96 8.18 -5.03
N THR A 305 -25.80 7.83 -4.06
CA THR A 305 -26.87 8.73 -3.63
C THR A 305 -26.18 9.88 -2.93
N ASP A 306 -26.22 11.07 -3.55
CA ASP A 306 -25.80 12.35 -2.97
C ASP A 306 -26.67 12.63 -1.72
N GLU A 307 -26.52 11.87 -0.65
CA GLU A 307 -27.17 12.16 0.63
C GLU A 307 -26.51 13.35 1.37
N ASP A 308 -25.34 13.82 0.93
CA ASP A 308 -24.63 14.96 1.56
C ASP A 308 -25.04 16.34 1.02
N SER A 309 -25.87 16.44 -0.01
CA SER A 309 -26.30 17.75 -0.55
C SER A 309 -27.55 18.34 0.12
N ALA A 310 -28.23 17.57 0.98
CA ALA A 310 -29.51 18.03 1.57
C ALA A 310 -29.39 18.74 2.94
N GLU A 311 -28.21 18.79 3.57
CA GLU A 311 -28.02 19.47 4.88
C GLU A 311 -27.44 20.89 4.80
N GLN A 312 -27.07 21.39 3.61
CA GLN A 312 -26.53 22.76 3.51
C GLN A 312 -27.52 23.85 3.13
N GLU A 313 -28.77 23.53 2.83
CA GLU A 313 -29.83 24.55 2.53
C GLU A 313 -30.74 24.90 3.73
N LYS A 314 -30.42 24.45 4.93
CA LYS A 314 -31.17 24.85 6.15
C LYS A 314 -30.28 25.42 7.24
N LYS A 315 -29.57 26.51 6.95
CA LYS A 315 -29.08 27.45 7.97
C LYS A 315 -29.02 28.85 7.43
#